data_6bd4d5594da3b6c4c3037d2b5159217d
#
_entry.id   6bd4d5594da3b6c4c3037d2b5159217d
#
_cell.length_a   1.000
_cell.length_b   1.000
_cell.length_c   1.000
_cell.angle_alpha   90.00
_cell.angle_beta   90.00
_cell.angle_gamma   90.00
#
_symmetry.space_group_name_H-M   'P 1'
#
loop_
_entity.id
_entity.type
_entity.pdbx_description
1 polymer ?
#
loop_
_entity_poly.entity_id
_entity_poly.type
_entity_poly.pdbx_seq_one_letter_code
_entity_poly.pdbx_strand_id
1 'polypeptide(L)'
;MNKIMLTGRLVKDAEMSFLPGTGMPKITFTMAIDRAYQKDKNNKKVDFIPCEQIGKHTEKLAQYLTKGKMIGIEGELNIDQFEKDGQKKSFTKVKVDRLEFLGGGKQEYDPKGRFEEVLDDDSLPF
;
A
#
# COMPACT_ATOMS: atom_id res chain seq x y z
N MET A 1 -6.86 18.62 -9.90
CA MET A 1 -6.26 17.29 -10.07
C MET A 1 -5.72 16.80 -8.74
N ASN A 2 -6.09 15.62 -8.34
CA ASN A 2 -5.64 15.03 -7.08
C ASN A 2 -5.16 13.61 -7.38
N LYS A 3 -3.86 13.46 -7.54
CA LYS A 3 -3.29 12.19 -7.95
C LYS A 3 -1.98 11.98 -7.21
N ILE A 4 -1.84 10.81 -6.60
CA ILE A 4 -0.63 10.46 -5.89
C ILE A 4 -0.20 9.05 -6.28
N MET A 5 1.09 8.84 -6.43
CA MET A 5 1.66 7.54 -6.77
C MET A 5 2.77 7.25 -5.78
N LEU A 6 2.68 6.10 -5.13
CA LEU A 6 3.63 5.73 -4.09
C LEU A 6 4.09 4.29 -4.26
N THR A 7 5.33 4.06 -3.91
CA THR A 7 5.91 2.72 -3.87
C THR A 7 6.52 2.52 -2.49
N GLY A 8 6.22 1.40 -1.87
CA GLY A 8 6.75 1.13 -0.54
C GLY A 8 6.36 -0.25 -0.06
N ARG A 9 6.65 -0.51 1.20
CA ARG A 9 6.40 -1.81 1.83
C ARG A 9 5.29 -1.71 2.84
N LEU A 10 4.54 -2.80 2.98
CA LEU A 10 3.51 -2.88 4.01
C LEU A 10 4.14 -3.01 5.38
N VAL A 11 3.67 -2.21 6.32
CA VAL A 11 4.18 -2.23 7.69
C VAL A 11 3.67 -3.44 8.45
N LYS A 12 2.46 -3.87 8.11
CA LYS A 12 1.83 -5.06 8.68
C LYS A 12 0.81 -5.58 7.69
N ASP A 13 0.20 -6.72 8.01
CA ASP A 13 -0.84 -7.28 7.15
C ASP A 13 -1.98 -6.29 6.99
N ALA A 14 -2.57 -6.25 5.80
CA ALA A 14 -3.73 -5.40 5.56
C ALA A 14 -4.92 -5.89 6.38
N GLU A 15 -5.75 -4.96 6.79
CA GLU A 15 -6.95 -5.28 7.57
C GLU A 15 -8.17 -5.08 6.70
N MET A 16 -9.10 -6.02 6.82
CA MET A 16 -10.30 -5.99 6.02
C MET A 16 -11.51 -5.65 6.87
N SER A 17 -12.38 -4.82 6.33
CA SER A 17 -13.63 -4.48 6.99
C SER A 17 -14.71 -4.29 5.93
N PHE A 18 -15.92 -3.99 6.37
CA PHE A 18 -17.05 -3.78 5.47
C PHE A 18 -17.71 -2.46 5.81
N LEU A 19 -18.07 -1.71 4.77
CA LEU A 19 -18.71 -0.43 4.97
C LEU A 19 -20.13 -0.64 5.52
N PRO A 20 -20.51 0.15 6.52
CA PRO A 20 -21.88 0.07 7.04
C PRO A 20 -22.87 0.52 5.97
N GLY A 21 -24.01 -0.13 5.92
CA GLY A 21 -25.03 0.21 4.94
C GLY A 21 -24.93 -0.57 3.65
N THR A 22 -23.82 -0.42 2.94
CA THR A 22 -23.65 -1.09 1.65
C THR A 22 -23.04 -2.48 1.78
N GLY A 23 -22.27 -2.72 2.86
CA GLY A 23 -21.56 -3.97 3.01
C GLY A 23 -20.37 -4.12 2.08
N MET A 24 -19.96 -3.04 1.42
CA MET A 24 -18.86 -3.10 0.48
C MET A 24 -17.54 -3.38 1.21
N PRO A 25 -16.74 -4.32 0.71
CA PRO A 25 -15.44 -4.60 1.35
C PRO A 25 -14.49 -3.43 1.24
N LYS A 26 -13.71 -3.24 2.29
CA LYS A 26 -12.69 -2.20 2.35
C LYS A 26 -11.44 -2.78 3.00
N ILE A 27 -10.28 -2.54 2.40
CA ILE A 27 -9.02 -2.89 3.02
C ILE A 27 -8.28 -1.62 3.42
N THR A 28 -7.60 -1.70 4.56
CA THR A 28 -6.75 -0.61 5.04
C THR A 28 -5.37 -1.18 5.30
N PHE A 29 -4.37 -0.38 5.01
CA PHE A 29 -3.00 -0.78 5.25
C PHE A 29 -2.13 0.46 5.38
N THR A 30 -0.95 0.29 5.92
CA THR A 30 0.01 1.39 6.06
C THR A 30 1.27 1.04 5.29
N MET A 31 1.71 1.97 4.46
CA MET A 31 2.93 1.80 3.68
C MET A 31 4.08 2.55 4.32
N ALA A 32 5.24 1.93 4.33
CA ALA A 32 6.47 2.58 4.74
C ALA A 32 7.20 3.00 3.46
N ILE A 33 7.43 4.30 3.33
CA ILE A 33 7.99 4.86 2.11
C ILE A 33 9.28 5.59 2.46
N ASP A 34 10.38 5.16 1.83
CA ASP A 34 11.65 5.83 2.01
C ASP A 34 11.65 7.13 1.24
N ARG A 35 12.24 8.16 1.83
CA ARG A 35 12.38 9.41 1.12
C ARG A 35 13.42 9.24 0.02
N ALA A 36 13.19 9.89 -1.12
CA ALA A 36 14.04 9.71 -2.29
C ALA A 36 15.48 10.11 -2.04
N TYR A 37 15.71 11.12 -1.20
CA TYR A 37 17.05 11.57 -0.89
C TYR A 37 17.31 11.50 0.61
N GLN A 38 18.39 10.82 0.98
CA GLN A 38 18.80 10.70 2.38
C GLN A 38 20.22 11.24 2.50
N LYS A 39 20.37 12.35 3.17
CA LYS A 39 21.67 12.96 3.35
C LYS A 39 22.56 12.13 4.27
N ASP A 40 21.97 11.52 5.28
CA ASP A 40 22.67 10.70 6.24
C ASP A 40 22.09 9.29 6.19
N LYS A 41 22.86 8.34 5.67
CA LYS A 41 22.40 6.97 5.52
C LYS A 41 22.19 6.25 6.84
N ASN A 42 22.80 6.75 7.90
CA ASN A 42 22.63 6.16 9.23
C ASN A 42 21.39 6.67 9.94
N ASN A 43 20.76 7.70 9.39
CA ASN A 43 19.59 8.30 9.99
C ASN A 43 18.50 8.43 8.93
N LYS A 44 18.10 7.30 8.38
CA LYS A 44 17.10 7.27 7.34
C LYS A 44 15.72 7.66 7.88
N LYS A 45 15.01 8.44 7.09
CA LYS A 45 13.65 8.82 7.42
C LYS A 45 12.68 8.05 6.54
N VAL A 46 11.64 7.55 7.19
CA VAL A 46 10.61 6.78 6.52
C VAL A 46 9.27 7.44 6.83
N ASP A 47 8.46 7.59 5.81
CA ASP A 47 7.12 8.12 6.00
C ASP A 47 6.13 6.97 6.03
N PHE A 48 5.22 7.00 7.00
CA PHE A 48 4.20 5.97 7.15
C PHE A 48 2.88 6.55 6.65
N ILE A 49 2.36 5.97 5.58
CA ILE A 49 1.19 6.51 4.89
C ILE A 49 0.01 5.55 5.03
N PRO A 50 -1.06 5.97 5.69
CA PRO A 50 -2.28 5.16 5.76
C PRO A 50 -2.97 5.14 4.40
N CYS A 51 -3.42 3.97 4.00
CA CYS A 51 -4.06 3.77 2.70
C CYS A 51 -5.33 2.97 2.87
N GLU A 52 -6.28 3.19 1.98
CA GLU A 52 -7.49 2.38 1.95
C GLU A 52 -7.95 2.17 0.52
N GLN A 53 -8.59 1.05 0.29
CA GLN A 53 -9.18 0.76 -1.02
C GLN A 53 -10.52 0.08 -0.78
N ILE A 54 -11.53 0.51 -1.52
CA ILE A 54 -12.89 0.01 -1.39
C ILE A 54 -13.29 -0.70 -2.68
N GLY A 55 -13.94 -1.85 -2.56
CA GLY A 55 -14.40 -2.56 -3.73
C GLY A 55 -14.43 -4.05 -3.49
N LYS A 56 -15.22 -4.77 -4.30
CA LYS A 56 -15.34 -6.21 -4.15
C LYS A 56 -14.02 -6.94 -4.34
N HIS A 57 -13.18 -6.42 -5.22
CA HIS A 57 -11.89 -7.04 -5.50
C HIS A 57 -10.95 -7.03 -4.30
N THR A 58 -11.21 -6.16 -3.31
CA THR A 58 -10.32 -6.05 -2.16
C THR A 58 -10.32 -7.31 -1.30
N GLU A 59 -11.41 -8.09 -1.34
CA GLU A 59 -11.44 -9.34 -0.59
C GLU A 59 -10.35 -10.29 -1.06
N LYS A 60 -10.13 -10.35 -2.36
CA LYS A 60 -9.08 -11.22 -2.91
C LYS A 60 -7.70 -10.64 -2.65
N LEU A 61 -7.58 -9.32 -2.66
CA LEU A 61 -6.29 -8.68 -2.44
C LEU A 61 -5.78 -8.85 -1.01
N ALA A 62 -6.70 -8.88 -0.04
CA ALA A 62 -6.31 -8.87 1.36
C ALA A 62 -5.35 -9.99 1.72
N GLN A 63 -5.55 -11.17 1.15
CA GLN A 63 -4.71 -12.32 1.48
C GLN A 63 -3.27 -12.16 0.97
N TYR A 64 -3.06 -11.32 -0.03
CA TYR A 64 -1.74 -11.10 -0.60
C TYR A 64 -1.04 -9.87 -0.02
N LEU A 65 -1.77 -9.02 0.71
CA LEU A 65 -1.20 -7.80 1.27
C LEU A 65 -0.68 -8.08 2.67
N THR A 66 0.47 -8.73 2.73
CA THR A 66 1.06 -9.13 3.98
C THR A 66 2.27 -8.27 4.32
N LYS A 67 2.65 -8.29 5.59
CA LYS A 67 3.77 -7.50 6.10
C LYS A 67 5.02 -7.67 5.26
N GLY A 68 5.64 -6.55 4.92
CA GLY A 68 6.89 -6.54 4.14
C GLY A 68 6.72 -6.58 2.64
N LYS A 69 5.51 -6.80 2.17
CA LYS A 69 5.25 -6.88 0.74
C LYS A 69 5.48 -5.51 0.08
N MET A 70 6.20 -5.51 -1.04
CA MET A 70 6.44 -4.30 -1.81
C MET A 70 5.31 -4.08 -2.79
N ILE A 71 4.70 -2.90 -2.74
CA ILE A 71 3.59 -2.57 -3.63
C ILE A 71 3.74 -1.16 -4.17
N GLY A 72 3.07 -0.91 -5.30
CA GLY A 72 2.92 0.42 -5.83
C GLY A 72 1.43 0.75 -5.86
N ILE A 73 1.08 1.96 -5.51
CA ILE A 73 -0.31 2.40 -5.52
C ILE A 73 -0.46 3.70 -6.28
N GLU A 74 -1.65 3.88 -6.78
CA GLU A 74 -2.07 5.12 -7.42
C GLU A 74 -3.43 5.48 -6.83
N GLY A 75 -3.60 6.73 -6.44
CA GLY A 75 -4.85 7.14 -5.85
C GLY A 75 -4.92 8.63 -5.63
N GLU A 76 -5.73 9.03 -4.68
CA GLU A 76 -5.89 10.44 -4.34
C GLU A 76 -5.61 10.66 -2.87
N LEU A 77 -5.14 11.86 -2.56
CA LEU A 77 -4.85 12.24 -1.18
C LEU A 77 -6.13 12.81 -0.57
N ASN A 78 -6.51 12.26 0.57
CA ASN A 78 -7.66 12.74 1.32
C ASN A 78 -7.22 13.17 2.70
N ILE A 79 -7.77 14.28 3.16
CA ILE A 79 -7.53 14.74 4.52
C ILE A 79 -8.90 14.89 5.18
N ASP A 80 -9.17 13.99 6.12
CA ASP A 80 -10.43 14.01 6.84
C ASP A 80 -10.27 14.85 8.10
N GLN A 81 -11.21 15.72 8.36
CA GLN A 81 -11.20 16.54 9.56
C GLN A 81 -12.27 16.05 10.51
N PHE A 82 -11.91 15.98 11.79
CA PHE A 82 -12.85 15.52 12.80
C PHE A 82 -12.56 16.24 14.11
N GLU A 83 -13.50 16.16 15.02
CA GLU A 83 -13.38 16.81 16.32
C GLU A 83 -13.31 15.74 17.40
N LYS A 84 -12.33 15.85 18.27
CA LYS A 84 -12.16 14.93 19.37
C LYS A 84 -11.78 15.73 20.61
N ASP A 85 -12.55 15.53 21.68
CA ASP A 85 -12.32 16.21 22.98
C ASP A 85 -12.25 17.72 22.79
N GLY A 86 -13.11 18.27 21.92
CA GLY A 86 -13.17 19.70 21.68
C GLY A 86 -12.08 20.26 20.81
N GLN A 87 -11.21 19.41 20.29
CA GLN A 87 -10.12 19.84 19.42
C GLN A 87 -10.31 19.34 18.00
N LYS A 88 -10.02 20.20 17.05
CA LYS A 88 -10.07 19.83 15.64
C LYS A 88 -8.81 19.07 15.29
N LYS A 89 -8.98 17.90 14.68
CA LYS A 89 -7.87 17.05 14.24
C LYS A 89 -8.08 16.68 12.80
N SER A 90 -6.98 16.30 12.16
CA SER A 90 -7.04 15.84 10.78
C SER A 90 -6.36 14.50 10.65
N PHE A 91 -6.82 13.72 9.68
CA PHE A 91 -6.25 12.43 9.37
C PHE A 91 -6.00 12.37 7.87
N THR A 92 -4.74 12.22 7.48
CA THR A 92 -4.33 12.17 6.09
C THR A 92 -4.22 10.71 5.65
N LYS A 93 -4.84 10.39 4.53
CA LYS A 93 -4.78 9.04 4.00
C LYS A 93 -4.80 9.08 2.48
N VAL A 94 -4.46 7.97 1.85
CA VAL A 94 -4.54 7.82 0.41
C VAL A 94 -5.68 6.87 0.09
N LYS A 95 -6.60 7.32 -0.73
CA LYS A 95 -7.67 6.48 -1.25
C LYS A 95 -7.15 5.86 -2.52
N VAL A 96 -6.90 4.55 -2.48
CA VAL A 96 -6.24 3.84 -3.57
C VAL A 96 -7.20 3.49 -4.68
N ASP A 97 -6.83 3.86 -5.91
CA ASP A 97 -7.59 3.50 -7.10
C ASP A 97 -6.99 2.25 -7.75
N ARG A 98 -5.68 2.15 -7.74
CA ARG A 98 -4.99 1.05 -8.40
C ARG A 98 -3.81 0.60 -7.56
N LEU A 99 -3.59 -0.70 -7.52
CA LEU A 99 -2.53 -1.29 -6.72
C LEU A 99 -1.81 -2.34 -7.56
N GLU A 100 -0.48 -2.35 -7.48
CA GLU A 100 0.34 -3.33 -8.17
C GLU A 100 1.32 -3.95 -7.21
N PHE A 101 1.55 -5.25 -7.35
CA PHE A 101 2.55 -5.95 -6.57
C PHE A 101 3.89 -5.82 -7.27
N LEU A 102 4.92 -5.44 -6.50
CA LEU A 102 6.24 -5.22 -7.04
C LEU A 102 7.23 -6.16 -6.37
N GLY A 103 8.32 -6.39 -7.04
CA GLY A 103 9.43 -7.10 -6.43
C GLY A 103 9.16 -8.52 -6.11
N GLY A 104 8.38 -9.10 -6.51
CA GLY A 104 8.15 -10.42 -6.28
C GLY A 104 8.79 -11.03 -5.14
N GLY A 105 9.06 -11.26 -4.89
CA GLY A 105 9.38 -11.80 -4.09
C GLY A 105 9.18 -12.93 -4.13
N LYS A 106 9.28 -13.08 -4.79
CA LYS A 106 9.13 -13.77 -4.80
C LYS A 106 9.92 -14.24 -4.43
N GLN A 107 10.49 -14.02 -4.17
CA GLN A 107 11.12 -14.13 -3.94
C GLN A 107 11.24 -14.81 -3.08
N GLU A 108 11.07 -15.36 -2.83
CA GLU A 108 10.91 -16.02 -2.43
C GLU A 108 10.77 -16.91 -2.92
N TYR A 109 11.09 -17.09 -3.42
CA TYR A 109 10.75 -17.43 -4.14
C TYR A 109 11.01 -18.39 -4.66
N ASP A 110 10.87 -18.43 -4.75
CA ASP A 110 11.01 -19.40 -5.74
C ASP A 110 12.33 -19.48 -6.43
N PRO A 111 13.04 -20.23 -6.24
CA PRO A 111 14.31 -20.26 -6.88
C PRO A 111 14.30 -21.15 -8.03
N LYS A 112 14.08 -21.26 -8.72
CA LYS A 112 14.07 -21.86 -9.81
C LYS A 112 14.05 -21.22 -10.78
N GLY A 113 14.26 -20.76 -10.37
CA GLY A 113 14.18 -19.79 -10.95
C GLY A 113 13.79 -19.45 -11.55
N ARG A 114 13.73 -19.71 -11.77
CA ARG A 114 13.28 -18.99 -12.30
C ARG A 114 13.00 -18.19 -12.44
N PHE A 115 13.38 -18.11 -12.56
CA PHE A 115 12.96 -17.00 -12.77
C PHE A 115 12.52 -16.84 -13.40
N GLU A 116 12.44 -17.11 -13.56
CA GLU A 116 11.95 -16.53 -14.08
C GLU A 116 11.26 -16.10 -14.36
N GLU A 117 11.35 -16.56 -14.57
CA GLU A 117 10.67 -15.81 -14.85
C GLU A 117 10.16 -15.25 -14.92
N VAL A 118 10.43 -15.73 -14.84
CA VAL A 118 9.93 -14.74 -14.88
C VAL A 118 9.90 -14.19 -14.93
N LEU A 119 10.14 -14.42 -15.13
CA LEU A 119 10.07 -13.51 -15.19
C LEU A 119 9.78 -13.23 -15.54
N ASP A 120 9.82 -13.54 -15.69
CA ASP A 120 9.51 -12.84 -15.91
C ASP A 120 9.07 -12.47 -16.24
N ASP A 121 9.18 -12.73 -16.45
CA ASP A 121 8.80 -11.94 -16.69
C ASP A 121 8.12 -11.61 -16.91
N ASP A 122 8.07 -12.03 -17.13
CA ASP A 122 7.40 -11.28 -17.09
C ASP A 122 7.03 -10.82 -16.59
N SER A 123 7.16 -10.88 -16.57
CA SER A 123 6.78 -10.07 -15.97
C SER A 123 7.28 -9.34 -15.59
N LEU A 124 7.95 -8.82 -15.84
CA LEU A 124 8.25 -7.71 -15.45
C LEU A 124 8.27 -6.84 -15.77
N PRO A 125 8.17 -6.35 -15.73
CA PRO A 125 8.06 -5.31 -15.97
C PRO A 125 8.55 -4.66 -15.81
N PHE A 126 9.00 -4.19 -15.95
CA PHE A 126 9.07 -3.30 -15.68
C PHE A 126 9.43 -2.93 -15.88
#